data_013575eddf5c5e6f64090f294c326fae
#
_entry.id   013575eddf5c5e6f64090f294c326fae
#
_cell.length_a   1.000
_cell.length_b   1.000
_cell.length_c   1.000
_cell.angle_alpha   90.00
_cell.angle_beta   90.00
_cell.angle_gamma   90.00
#
_symmetry.space_group_name_H-M   'P 1'
#
loop_
_entity.id
_entity.type
_entity.pdbx_description
1 polymer ?
#
loop_
_entity_poly.entity_id
_entity_poly.type
_entity_poly.pdbx_seq_one_letter_code
_entity_poly.pdbx_strand_id
1 'polypeptide(L)'
;MTYTSERIDTLIIGAGQAGLSAAYHLRQAGRECLVVDANDRVGDNWRRHWDSLRLYTPAALDGLPGLPFPASRWSYPTKDEVADYLETYAATFELPVRGGIRVSALTAYEDGYRVEHEDGDFEANNVIIATGTFGRTPNIPAFADELDPRIVQLHSSEYKNPEQLQPGPVLVVGASHSGGDIAYELAAEHHVILSGRDTGEIQFRLDRRSARFIWPIVFFAFGNVLNRRTPMGRRRMELIRHHGGPLLRVKRADLAAAGVERVVARTTGVAGGQPVLGDGQIVEVTNVVWSTGFVHDLGWIKLPIVGDDGWPVENRSVVESAPGLYFTGLSFQSSMRSMLVGGAGGDAAYVVKHLMRNRPAHQTRSELTPSVVGAMAD
;
A
#
# COMPACT_ATOMS: atom_id res chain seq x y z
N MET A 1 11.21 33.15 -8.53
CA MET A 1 11.19 31.82 -9.11
C MET A 1 9.97 31.73 -10.01
N THR A 2 10.16 31.52 -11.30
CA THR A 2 9.04 31.31 -12.23
C THR A 2 8.44 29.95 -11.93
N TYR A 3 7.28 29.93 -11.29
CA TYR A 3 6.47 28.70 -11.12
C TYR A 3 6.13 28.18 -12.53
N THR A 4 6.60 27.00 -12.85
CA THR A 4 6.28 26.31 -14.11
C THR A 4 5.16 25.34 -13.83
N SER A 5 4.00 25.56 -14.46
CA SER A 5 2.93 24.58 -14.48
C SER A 5 3.10 23.69 -15.72
N GLU A 6 3.07 22.37 -15.51
CA GLU A 6 3.14 21.37 -16.59
C GLU A 6 1.74 20.75 -16.83
N ARG A 7 1.24 20.79 -18.08
CA ARG A 7 -0.06 20.17 -18.43
C ARG A 7 0.10 18.70 -18.78
N ILE A 8 -0.68 17.87 -18.10
CA ILE A 8 -0.67 16.41 -18.22
C ILE A 8 -2.10 15.91 -18.48
N ASP A 9 -2.30 15.01 -19.46
CA ASP A 9 -3.63 14.42 -19.65
C ASP A 9 -4.08 13.60 -18.46
N THR A 10 -3.26 12.67 -18.00
CA THR A 10 -3.54 11.85 -16.82
C THR A 10 -2.31 11.76 -15.93
N LEU A 11 -2.41 12.30 -14.71
CA LEU A 11 -1.38 12.21 -13.67
C LEU A 11 -1.68 11.02 -12.74
N ILE A 12 -0.67 10.19 -12.50
CA ILE A 12 -0.73 9.08 -11.56
C ILE A 12 0.18 9.40 -10.37
N ILE A 13 -0.35 9.42 -9.16
CA ILE A 13 0.40 9.72 -7.94
C ILE A 13 0.73 8.42 -7.19
N GLY A 14 1.98 7.98 -7.29
CA GLY A 14 2.52 6.75 -6.70
C GLY A 14 2.94 5.73 -7.77
N ALA A 15 4.22 5.34 -7.75
CA ALA A 15 4.84 4.36 -8.64
C ALA A 15 4.95 2.95 -8.02
N GLY A 16 4.00 2.59 -7.15
CA GLY A 16 3.83 1.21 -6.67
C GLY A 16 3.13 0.32 -7.69
N GLN A 17 2.87 -0.95 -7.33
CA GLN A 17 2.21 -1.94 -8.19
C GLN A 17 0.89 -1.43 -8.81
N ALA A 18 0.12 -0.62 -8.08
CA ALA A 18 -1.17 -0.12 -8.55
C ALA A 18 -1.01 1.01 -9.58
N GLY A 19 -0.12 1.98 -9.32
CA GLY A 19 0.15 3.07 -10.25
C GLY A 19 0.82 2.60 -11.53
N LEU A 20 1.80 1.69 -11.44
CA LEU A 20 2.44 1.10 -12.60
C LEU A 20 1.46 0.28 -13.45
N SER A 21 0.53 -0.45 -12.81
CA SER A 21 -0.54 -1.16 -13.54
C SER A 21 -1.48 -0.20 -14.25
N ALA A 22 -1.81 0.95 -13.63
CA ALA A 22 -2.63 1.98 -14.28
C ALA A 22 -1.92 2.61 -15.47
N ALA A 23 -0.64 2.96 -15.33
CA ALA A 23 0.19 3.48 -16.42
C ALA A 23 0.28 2.48 -17.59
N TYR A 24 0.50 1.19 -17.29
CA TYR A 24 0.48 0.13 -18.30
C TYR A 24 -0.84 0.13 -19.10
N HIS A 25 -1.97 0.14 -18.43
CA HIS A 25 -3.27 0.10 -19.09
C HIS A 25 -3.56 1.38 -19.88
N LEU A 26 -3.14 2.57 -19.41
CA LEU A 26 -3.23 3.81 -20.17
C LEU A 26 -2.38 3.75 -21.42
N ARG A 27 -1.13 3.29 -21.33
CA ARG A 27 -0.24 3.09 -22.48
C ARG A 27 -0.85 2.13 -23.51
N GLN A 28 -1.40 0.98 -23.06
CA GLN A 28 -2.09 0.04 -23.96
C GLN A 28 -3.32 0.65 -24.63
N ALA A 29 -3.95 1.65 -24.00
CA ALA A 29 -5.08 2.39 -24.55
C ALA A 29 -4.65 3.60 -25.42
N GLY A 30 -3.35 3.81 -25.66
CA GLY A 30 -2.81 4.94 -26.41
C GLY A 30 -3.04 6.29 -25.72
N ARG A 31 -3.06 6.33 -24.38
CA ARG A 31 -3.25 7.56 -23.59
C ARG A 31 -1.95 8.00 -22.93
N GLU A 32 -1.68 9.29 -23.04
CA GLU A 32 -0.56 9.91 -22.33
C GLU A 32 -0.83 9.95 -20.83
N CYS A 33 0.19 9.64 -20.05
CA CYS A 33 0.17 9.78 -18.62
C CYS A 33 1.57 10.11 -18.09
N LEU A 34 1.62 10.61 -16.85
CA LEU A 34 2.84 10.75 -16.08
C LEU A 34 2.62 10.09 -14.74
N VAL A 35 3.57 9.28 -14.28
CA VAL A 35 3.60 8.73 -12.93
C VAL A 35 4.60 9.53 -12.11
N VAL A 36 4.18 10.03 -10.95
CA VAL A 36 5.07 10.71 -9.99
C VAL A 36 5.13 9.91 -8.68
N ASP A 37 6.30 9.85 -8.06
CA ASP A 37 6.50 9.17 -6.77
C ASP A 37 7.42 10.00 -5.86
N ALA A 38 7.13 9.99 -4.56
CA ALA A 38 7.95 10.66 -3.57
C ALA A 38 9.30 9.97 -3.31
N ASN A 39 9.46 8.73 -3.71
CA ASN A 39 10.74 8.03 -3.70
C ASN A 39 11.50 8.33 -4.99
N ASP A 40 12.83 8.33 -4.91
CA ASP A 40 13.70 8.60 -6.06
C ASP A 40 13.65 7.46 -7.09
N ARG A 41 13.47 6.22 -6.62
CA ARG A 41 13.54 5.01 -7.43
C ARG A 41 12.27 4.16 -7.27
N VAL A 42 11.80 3.60 -8.37
CA VAL A 42 10.70 2.61 -8.34
C VAL A 42 11.09 1.42 -7.47
N GLY A 43 10.16 0.98 -6.64
CA GLY A 43 10.38 -0.15 -5.73
C GLY A 43 10.94 0.23 -4.35
N ASP A 44 11.40 1.47 -4.11
CA ASP A 44 12.00 1.87 -2.84
C ASP A 44 11.06 1.73 -1.65
N ASN A 45 9.75 1.85 -1.87
CA ASN A 45 8.78 1.55 -0.82
C ASN A 45 8.91 0.10 -0.30
N TRP A 46 9.19 -0.86 -1.18
CA TRP A 46 9.46 -2.25 -0.81
C TRP A 46 10.82 -2.43 -0.17
N ARG A 47 11.89 -1.82 -0.70
CA ARG A 47 13.25 -1.87 -0.14
C ARG A 47 13.33 -1.35 1.29
N ARG A 48 12.40 -0.47 1.68
CA ARG A 48 12.32 0.10 3.03
C ARG A 48 11.74 -0.82 4.09
N HIS A 49 11.14 -1.94 3.72
CA HIS A 49 10.65 -2.92 4.69
C HIS A 49 11.81 -3.68 5.37
N TRP A 50 11.50 -4.44 6.42
CA TRP A 50 12.49 -5.24 7.15
C TRP A 50 13.08 -6.34 6.28
N ASP A 51 14.32 -6.74 6.62
CA ASP A 51 15.17 -7.53 5.71
C ASP A 51 14.62 -8.92 5.43
N SER A 52 14.00 -9.56 6.42
CA SER A 52 13.41 -10.89 6.27
C SER A 52 12.01 -10.90 5.64
N LEU A 53 11.46 -9.74 5.27
CA LEU A 53 10.10 -9.68 4.69
C LEU A 53 10.03 -10.49 3.38
N ARG A 54 9.03 -11.36 3.33
CA ARG A 54 8.59 -12.04 2.11
C ARG A 54 7.11 -11.83 1.88
N LEU A 55 6.69 -11.80 0.62
CA LEU A 55 5.27 -11.79 0.29
C LEU A 55 4.55 -12.97 0.93
N TYR A 56 3.27 -12.79 1.21
CA TYR A 56 2.42 -13.86 1.74
C TYR A 56 1.72 -14.63 0.62
N THR A 57 1.82 -14.16 -0.61
CA THR A 57 1.35 -14.82 -1.83
C THR A 57 2.52 -15.42 -2.61
N PRO A 58 2.35 -16.54 -3.30
CA PRO A 58 3.40 -17.11 -4.14
C PRO A 58 3.56 -16.32 -5.44
N ALA A 59 4.77 -16.31 -6.00
CA ALA A 59 5.16 -15.61 -7.23
C ALA A 59 4.20 -15.84 -8.41
N ALA A 60 3.58 -17.01 -8.49
CA ALA A 60 2.57 -17.31 -9.50
C ALA A 60 1.35 -16.37 -9.48
N LEU A 61 1.11 -15.67 -8.36
CA LEU A 61 -0.04 -14.80 -8.13
C LEU A 61 0.35 -13.31 -8.01
N ASP A 62 1.64 -12.99 -8.14
CA ASP A 62 2.18 -11.66 -7.90
C ASP A 62 2.60 -10.92 -9.18
N GLY A 63 2.39 -11.51 -10.36
CA GLY A 63 2.62 -10.85 -11.64
C GLY A 63 1.67 -9.69 -11.89
N LEU A 64 2.18 -8.59 -12.46
CA LEU A 64 1.39 -7.46 -12.93
C LEU A 64 0.93 -7.69 -14.39
N PRO A 65 -0.02 -6.90 -14.90
CA PRO A 65 -0.51 -7.03 -16.27
C PRO A 65 0.62 -6.99 -17.30
N GLY A 66 0.67 -8.01 -18.16
CA GLY A 66 1.67 -8.10 -19.24
C GLY A 66 3.01 -8.71 -18.85
N LEU A 67 3.35 -8.84 -17.56
CA LEU A 67 4.63 -9.40 -17.13
C LEU A 67 4.45 -10.33 -15.91
N PRO A 68 4.71 -11.64 -16.04
CA PRO A 68 4.73 -12.56 -14.91
C PRO A 68 5.85 -12.20 -13.91
N PHE A 69 5.67 -12.55 -12.64
CA PHE A 69 6.73 -12.39 -11.64
C PHE A 69 7.91 -13.34 -11.94
N PRO A 70 9.18 -12.88 -11.99
CA PRO A 70 10.32 -13.66 -12.48
C PRO A 70 10.94 -14.54 -11.38
N ALA A 71 10.14 -15.36 -10.72
CA ALA A 71 10.61 -16.28 -9.68
C ALA A 71 9.97 -17.66 -9.83
N SER A 72 10.48 -18.65 -9.09
CA SER A 72 9.88 -19.99 -9.05
C SER A 72 8.41 -19.90 -8.66
N ARG A 73 7.54 -20.52 -9.43
CA ARG A 73 6.07 -20.39 -9.36
C ARG A 73 5.48 -20.40 -7.94
N TRP A 74 6.05 -21.21 -7.04
CA TRP A 74 5.54 -21.43 -5.68
C TRP A 74 6.51 -20.90 -4.60
N SER A 75 7.53 -20.10 -4.97
CA SER A 75 8.33 -19.36 -4.00
C SER A 75 7.55 -18.12 -3.52
N TYR A 76 7.94 -17.64 -2.36
CA TYR A 76 7.41 -16.41 -1.78
C TYR A 76 8.47 -15.32 -1.94
N PRO A 77 8.26 -14.34 -2.84
CA PRO A 77 9.25 -13.31 -3.14
C PRO A 77 9.67 -12.50 -1.91
N THR A 78 10.93 -12.11 -1.84
CA THR A 78 11.45 -11.15 -0.88
C THR A 78 11.02 -9.73 -1.23
N LYS A 79 11.16 -8.81 -0.28
CA LYS A 79 10.94 -7.38 -0.51
C LYS A 79 11.76 -6.83 -1.67
N ASP A 80 13.02 -7.27 -1.78
CA ASP A 80 13.95 -6.80 -2.80
C ASP A 80 13.61 -7.38 -4.18
N GLU A 81 13.24 -8.66 -4.26
CA GLU A 81 12.72 -9.25 -5.51
C GLU A 81 11.46 -8.52 -6.01
N VAL A 82 10.58 -8.07 -5.10
CA VAL A 82 9.40 -7.27 -5.48
C VAL A 82 9.82 -5.89 -5.98
N ALA A 83 10.74 -5.23 -5.29
CA ALA A 83 11.24 -3.92 -5.69
C ALA A 83 11.88 -3.96 -7.08
N ASP A 84 12.76 -4.93 -7.32
CA ASP A 84 13.47 -5.11 -8.60
C ASP A 84 12.50 -5.51 -9.73
N TYR A 85 11.47 -6.28 -9.41
CA TYR A 85 10.41 -6.61 -10.35
C TYR A 85 9.61 -5.36 -10.78
N LEU A 86 9.25 -4.48 -9.84
CA LEU A 86 8.52 -3.24 -10.16
C LEU A 86 9.37 -2.30 -11.02
N GLU A 87 10.66 -2.18 -10.74
CA GLU A 87 11.59 -1.40 -11.54
C GLU A 87 11.74 -1.97 -12.94
N THR A 88 11.93 -3.29 -13.04
CA THR A 88 11.96 -4.01 -14.33
C THR A 88 10.66 -3.84 -15.11
N TYR A 89 9.51 -3.86 -14.41
CA TYR A 89 8.20 -3.65 -15.02
C TYR A 89 8.09 -2.26 -15.65
N ALA A 90 8.47 -1.23 -14.90
CA ALA A 90 8.45 0.15 -15.41
C ALA A 90 9.36 0.32 -16.63
N ALA A 91 10.56 -0.26 -16.60
CA ALA A 91 11.52 -0.23 -17.71
C ALA A 91 11.02 -1.03 -18.92
N THR A 92 10.51 -2.25 -18.73
CA THR A 92 10.04 -3.14 -19.81
C THR A 92 8.92 -2.49 -20.63
N PHE A 93 8.02 -1.78 -19.96
CA PHE A 93 6.93 -1.08 -20.63
C PHE A 93 7.21 0.40 -20.85
N GLU A 94 8.45 0.87 -20.63
CA GLU A 94 8.88 2.27 -20.79
C GLU A 94 7.85 3.24 -20.18
N LEU A 95 7.42 2.97 -18.95
CA LEU A 95 6.43 3.78 -18.28
C LEU A 95 7.04 5.12 -17.87
N PRO A 96 6.35 6.26 -18.08
CA PRO A 96 6.88 7.60 -17.81
C PRO A 96 6.82 7.89 -16.30
N VAL A 97 7.82 7.45 -15.55
CA VAL A 97 7.93 7.64 -14.10
C VAL A 97 8.94 8.74 -13.77
N ARG A 98 8.55 9.68 -12.91
CA ARG A 98 9.43 10.69 -12.29
C ARG A 98 9.46 10.44 -10.78
N GLY A 99 10.63 10.08 -10.27
CA GLY A 99 10.90 9.95 -8.83
C GLY A 99 11.23 11.27 -8.16
N GLY A 100 11.31 11.28 -6.82
CA GLY A 100 11.65 12.45 -6.02
C GLY A 100 10.54 13.51 -5.94
N ILE A 101 9.36 13.27 -6.49
CA ILE A 101 8.26 14.23 -6.52
C ILE A 101 7.25 13.92 -5.41
N ARG A 102 7.30 14.72 -4.36
CA ARG A 102 6.36 14.66 -3.24
C ARG A 102 5.20 15.62 -3.46
N VAL A 103 4.04 15.08 -3.76
CA VAL A 103 2.81 15.89 -3.86
C VAL A 103 2.42 16.43 -2.47
N SER A 104 2.18 17.73 -2.39
CA SER A 104 1.79 18.45 -1.18
C SER A 104 0.31 18.85 -1.15
N ALA A 105 -0.30 19.09 -2.32
CA ALA A 105 -1.72 19.39 -2.42
C ALA A 105 -2.33 18.90 -3.74
N LEU A 106 -3.63 18.59 -3.69
CA LEU A 106 -4.49 18.32 -4.83
C LEU A 106 -5.75 19.16 -4.69
N THR A 107 -6.02 20.02 -5.66
CA THR A 107 -7.18 20.91 -5.70
C THR A 107 -7.91 20.78 -7.03
N ALA A 108 -9.21 21.18 -7.06
CA ALA A 108 -9.91 21.36 -8.32
C ALA A 108 -9.37 22.62 -9.01
N TYR A 109 -9.19 22.57 -10.31
CA TYR A 109 -8.69 23.68 -11.11
C TYR A 109 -9.26 23.63 -12.54
N GLU A 110 -9.93 24.70 -12.96
CA GLU A 110 -10.66 24.73 -14.24
C GLU A 110 -11.56 23.47 -14.42
N ASP A 111 -11.40 22.76 -15.54
CA ASP A 111 -12.11 21.52 -15.83
C ASP A 111 -11.35 20.25 -15.37
N GLY A 112 -10.33 20.40 -14.53
CA GLY A 112 -9.48 19.32 -14.04
C GLY A 112 -8.94 19.57 -12.64
N TYR A 113 -7.65 19.31 -12.46
CA TYR A 113 -6.99 19.32 -11.16
C TYR A 113 -5.64 20.02 -11.22
N ARG A 114 -5.29 20.72 -10.15
CA ARG A 114 -3.94 21.19 -9.88
C ARG A 114 -3.32 20.32 -8.79
N VAL A 115 -2.10 19.85 -9.05
CA VAL A 115 -1.32 19.00 -8.14
C VAL A 115 -0.01 19.71 -7.83
N GLU A 116 0.13 20.16 -6.59
CA GLU A 116 1.27 20.94 -6.12
C GLU A 116 2.38 20.03 -5.61
N HIS A 117 3.63 20.39 -5.89
CA HIS A 117 4.83 19.79 -5.33
C HIS A 117 5.91 20.86 -5.10
N GLU A 118 7.06 20.48 -4.52
CA GLU A 118 8.08 21.44 -4.09
C GLU A 118 8.61 22.34 -5.23
N ASP A 119 8.76 21.78 -6.45
CA ASP A 119 9.39 22.48 -7.57
C ASP A 119 8.38 23.09 -8.57
N GLY A 120 7.07 22.97 -8.33
CA GLY A 120 6.03 23.49 -9.24
C GLY A 120 4.69 22.81 -9.12
N ASP A 121 3.89 22.89 -10.17
CA ASP A 121 2.53 22.31 -10.23
C ASP A 121 2.35 21.50 -11.50
N PHE A 122 1.51 20.47 -11.40
CA PHE A 122 0.90 19.82 -12.57
C PHE A 122 -0.56 20.26 -12.71
N GLU A 123 -0.98 20.54 -13.93
CA GLU A 123 -2.39 20.68 -14.31
C GLU A 123 -2.81 19.43 -15.07
N ALA A 124 -3.76 18.67 -14.52
CA ALA A 124 -4.15 17.38 -15.06
C ALA A 124 -5.66 17.31 -15.33
N ASN A 125 -6.06 16.77 -16.49
CA ASN A 125 -7.46 16.49 -16.76
C ASN A 125 -7.99 15.35 -15.88
N ASN A 126 -7.14 14.37 -15.60
CA ASN A 126 -7.46 13.22 -14.75
C ASN A 126 -6.34 12.97 -13.75
N VAL A 127 -6.68 12.57 -12.55
CA VAL A 127 -5.74 12.16 -11.51
C VAL A 127 -6.07 10.77 -10.99
N ILE A 128 -5.09 9.88 -10.95
CA ILE A 128 -5.19 8.55 -10.34
C ILE A 128 -4.32 8.52 -9.09
N ILE A 129 -4.94 8.47 -7.92
CA ILE A 129 -4.25 8.37 -6.63
C ILE A 129 -3.91 6.90 -6.39
N ALA A 130 -2.62 6.57 -6.45
CA ALA A 130 -2.07 5.22 -6.29
C ALA A 130 -1.08 5.13 -5.12
N THR A 131 -1.28 5.96 -4.09
CA THR A 131 -0.38 6.08 -2.94
C THR A 131 -0.45 4.91 -1.96
N GLY A 132 -1.34 3.95 -2.22
CA GLY A 132 -1.54 2.77 -1.38
C GLY A 132 -2.26 3.04 -0.06
N THR A 133 -2.47 1.97 0.70
CA THR A 133 -3.13 2.03 2.02
C THR A 133 -2.11 2.07 3.16
N PHE A 134 -0.93 1.50 2.96
CA PHE A 134 0.08 1.27 4.00
C PHE A 134 1.38 1.99 3.66
N GLY A 135 2.15 2.35 4.70
CA GLY A 135 3.54 2.77 4.55
C GLY A 135 3.78 4.29 4.43
N ARG A 136 2.77 5.15 4.64
CA ARG A 136 2.97 6.60 4.62
C ARG A 136 3.17 7.20 6.01
N THR A 137 2.17 7.15 6.87
CA THR A 137 2.20 7.77 8.20
C THR A 137 2.08 6.69 9.26
N PRO A 138 3.14 6.41 10.04
CA PRO A 138 3.10 5.46 11.15
C PRO A 138 2.02 5.83 12.16
N ASN A 139 1.29 4.82 12.64
CA ASN A 139 0.32 4.99 13.71
C ASN A 139 0.99 4.69 15.05
N ILE A 140 1.70 5.67 15.61
CA ILE A 140 2.34 5.57 16.93
C ILE A 140 1.40 6.19 17.97
N PRO A 141 1.07 5.50 19.08
CA PRO A 141 0.22 6.06 20.13
C PRO A 141 0.84 7.32 20.76
N ALA A 142 0.03 8.31 21.10
CA ALA A 142 0.51 9.59 21.65
C ALA A 142 1.29 9.41 22.96
N PHE A 143 0.97 8.40 23.77
CA PHE A 143 1.70 8.11 25.01
C PHE A 143 3.12 7.54 24.77
N ALA A 144 3.51 7.23 23.54
CA ALA A 144 4.86 6.73 23.23
C ALA A 144 5.95 7.73 23.64
N ASP A 145 5.67 9.01 23.59
CA ASP A 145 6.60 10.09 24.00
C ASP A 145 6.81 10.13 25.54
N GLU A 146 5.96 9.45 26.33
CA GLU A 146 6.06 9.37 27.78
C GLU A 146 6.98 8.21 28.26
N LEU A 147 7.41 7.35 27.34
CA LEU A 147 8.34 6.27 27.65
C LEU A 147 9.72 6.81 28.05
N ASP A 148 10.42 6.07 28.89
CA ASP A 148 11.80 6.41 29.27
C ASP A 148 12.64 6.61 27.99
N PRO A 149 13.33 7.75 27.81
CA PRO A 149 14.10 8.05 26.60
C PRO A 149 15.27 7.07 26.35
N ARG A 150 15.60 6.23 27.31
CA ARG A 150 16.57 5.13 27.13
C ARG A 150 15.98 3.93 26.40
N ILE A 151 14.66 3.84 26.29
CA ILE A 151 14.00 2.77 25.53
C ILE A 151 14.10 3.09 24.03
N VAL A 152 14.69 2.17 23.26
CA VAL A 152 14.71 2.27 21.81
C VAL A 152 13.29 2.03 21.28
N GLN A 153 12.78 2.97 20.51
CA GLN A 153 11.46 2.87 19.88
C GLN A 153 11.59 2.89 18.37
N LEU A 154 10.99 1.91 17.70
CA LEU A 154 10.91 1.83 16.25
C LEU A 154 9.48 1.53 15.83
N HIS A 155 8.98 2.18 14.79
CA HIS A 155 7.80 1.68 14.09
C HIS A 155 8.19 0.54 13.15
N SER A 156 7.26 -0.38 12.84
CA SER A 156 7.52 -1.52 11.94
C SER A 156 7.97 -1.14 10.52
N SER A 157 7.76 0.11 10.10
CA SER A 157 8.30 0.67 8.85
C SER A 157 9.75 1.12 8.95
N GLU A 158 10.27 1.31 10.15
CA GLU A 158 11.65 1.72 10.44
C GLU A 158 12.50 0.52 10.85
N TYR A 159 11.87 -0.52 11.37
CA TYR A 159 12.53 -1.77 11.71
C TYR A 159 13.09 -2.45 10.46
N LYS A 160 14.37 -2.86 10.51
CA LYS A 160 15.09 -3.59 9.47
C LYS A 160 15.46 -5.00 9.91
N ASN A 161 16.11 -5.10 11.05
CA ASN A 161 16.63 -6.34 11.59
C ASN A 161 16.93 -6.18 13.10
N PRO A 162 17.23 -7.27 13.84
CA PRO A 162 17.49 -7.22 15.27
C PRO A 162 18.66 -6.33 15.69
N GLU A 163 19.64 -6.09 14.83
CA GLU A 163 20.85 -5.30 15.13
C GLU A 163 20.53 -3.82 15.48
N GLN A 164 19.33 -3.32 15.13
CA GLN A 164 18.89 -1.98 15.50
C GLN A 164 18.51 -1.84 16.98
N LEU A 165 18.30 -2.95 17.68
CA LEU A 165 17.82 -2.98 19.04
C LEU A 165 18.98 -3.14 20.04
N GLN A 166 18.82 -2.53 21.20
CA GLN A 166 19.79 -2.72 22.30
C GLN A 166 19.53 -4.03 23.06
N PRO A 167 20.54 -4.58 23.75
CA PRO A 167 20.34 -5.79 24.56
C PRO A 167 19.22 -5.62 25.59
N GLY A 168 18.43 -6.69 25.78
CA GLY A 168 17.35 -6.77 26.75
C GLY A 168 15.99 -7.13 26.17
N PRO A 169 14.91 -7.07 26.98
CA PRO A 169 13.58 -7.44 26.53
C PRO A 169 12.99 -6.47 25.50
N VAL A 170 12.18 -7.01 24.58
CA VAL A 170 11.51 -6.26 23.54
C VAL A 170 9.99 -6.42 23.65
N LEU A 171 9.26 -5.31 23.69
CA LEU A 171 7.82 -5.30 23.52
C LEU A 171 7.46 -5.02 22.04
N VAL A 172 6.81 -5.97 21.39
CA VAL A 172 6.20 -5.77 20.07
C VAL A 172 4.72 -5.45 20.28
N VAL A 173 4.30 -4.25 19.91
CA VAL A 173 2.92 -3.77 20.07
C VAL A 173 2.15 -3.94 18.76
N GLY A 174 1.11 -4.79 18.78
CA GLY A 174 0.30 -5.10 17.62
C GLY A 174 0.56 -6.52 17.07
N ALA A 175 -0.40 -7.42 17.28
CA ALA A 175 -0.27 -8.85 17.03
C ALA A 175 -0.89 -9.30 15.69
N SER A 176 -0.81 -8.45 14.66
CA SER A 176 -1.13 -8.76 13.28
C SER A 176 0.07 -9.44 12.59
N HIS A 177 -0.05 -9.74 11.29
CA HIS A 177 1.00 -10.44 10.53
C HIS A 177 2.39 -9.79 10.65
N SER A 178 2.53 -8.46 10.55
CA SER A 178 3.83 -7.78 10.69
C SER A 178 4.40 -7.96 12.10
N GLY A 179 3.59 -7.71 13.15
CA GLY A 179 4.03 -7.90 14.53
C GLY A 179 4.38 -9.35 14.85
N GLY A 180 3.63 -10.31 14.29
CA GLY A 180 3.94 -11.73 14.42
C GLY A 180 5.26 -12.13 13.76
N ASP A 181 5.50 -11.65 12.54
CA ASP A 181 6.74 -11.95 11.81
C ASP A 181 7.97 -11.32 12.50
N ILE A 182 7.86 -10.04 12.94
CA ILE A 182 8.94 -9.33 13.63
C ILE A 182 9.20 -9.96 15.02
N ALA A 183 8.15 -10.28 15.79
CA ALA A 183 8.31 -10.92 17.09
C ALA A 183 8.98 -12.29 16.97
N TYR A 184 8.64 -13.06 15.95
CA TYR A 184 9.26 -14.35 15.68
C TYR A 184 10.75 -14.22 15.33
N GLU A 185 11.13 -13.23 14.52
CA GLU A 185 12.52 -12.96 14.17
C GLU A 185 13.32 -12.53 15.41
N LEU A 186 12.79 -11.58 16.19
CA LEU A 186 13.45 -11.05 17.39
C LEU A 186 13.64 -12.09 18.49
N ALA A 187 12.80 -13.12 18.57
CA ALA A 187 12.87 -14.16 19.58
C ALA A 187 14.14 -15.04 19.49
N ALA A 188 14.89 -14.94 18.39
CA ALA A 188 16.18 -15.62 18.25
C ALA A 188 17.27 -15.00 19.17
N GLU A 189 17.15 -13.71 19.51
CA GLU A 189 18.21 -12.95 20.21
C GLU A 189 17.68 -12.22 21.46
N HIS A 190 16.37 -12.03 21.59
CA HIS A 190 15.74 -11.26 22.66
C HIS A 190 14.65 -12.05 23.37
N HIS A 191 14.38 -11.69 24.63
CA HIS A 191 13.11 -12.02 25.27
C HIS A 191 12.02 -11.11 24.69
N VAL A 192 11.04 -11.68 24.00
CA VAL A 192 10.02 -10.93 23.26
C VAL A 192 8.64 -11.09 23.88
N ILE A 193 7.99 -9.96 24.13
CA ILE A 193 6.59 -9.88 24.56
C ILE A 193 5.79 -9.31 23.38
N LEU A 194 4.80 -10.07 22.90
CA LEU A 194 3.90 -9.64 21.81
C LEU A 194 2.54 -9.26 22.38
N SER A 195 2.26 -7.96 22.46
CA SER A 195 1.00 -7.44 22.99
C SER A 195 0.00 -7.06 21.88
N GLY A 196 -1.28 -7.16 22.20
CA GLY A 196 -2.35 -6.71 21.32
C GLY A 196 -3.46 -7.74 21.13
N ARG A 197 -4.57 -7.32 20.52
CA ARG A 197 -5.73 -8.20 20.27
C ARG A 197 -5.34 -9.41 19.42
N ASP A 198 -6.02 -10.51 19.68
CA ASP A 198 -5.91 -11.67 18.80
C ASP A 198 -6.63 -11.41 17.48
N THR A 199 -5.88 -11.40 16.39
CA THR A 199 -6.39 -11.18 15.04
C THR A 199 -6.72 -12.49 14.30
N GLY A 200 -6.52 -13.64 14.97
CA GLY A 200 -6.66 -14.96 14.35
C GLY A 200 -5.44 -15.36 13.52
N GLU A 201 -5.54 -16.50 12.86
CA GLU A 201 -4.54 -17.00 11.93
C GLU A 201 -5.20 -17.72 10.74
N ILE A 202 -4.56 -17.78 9.59
CA ILE A 202 -5.06 -18.58 8.46
C ILE A 202 -4.88 -20.08 8.76
N GLN A 203 -5.82 -20.89 8.25
CA GLN A 203 -5.91 -22.32 8.61
C GLN A 203 -4.89 -23.24 7.92
N PHE A 204 -4.10 -22.72 6.99
CA PHE A 204 -3.08 -23.48 6.27
C PHE A 204 -1.70 -22.86 6.42
N ARG A 205 -0.66 -23.66 6.25
CA ARG A 205 0.73 -23.22 6.32
C ARG A 205 1.24 -22.88 4.92
N LEU A 206 1.89 -21.69 4.80
CA LEU A 206 2.42 -21.19 3.53
C LEU A 206 3.64 -22.03 3.07
N ASP A 207 4.44 -22.52 3.99
CA ASP A 207 5.67 -23.29 3.77
C ASP A 207 5.44 -24.73 3.30
N ARG A 208 4.20 -25.24 3.38
CA ARG A 208 3.88 -26.61 2.99
C ARG A 208 3.54 -26.74 1.50
N ARG A 209 3.92 -27.87 0.90
CA ARG A 209 3.60 -28.19 -0.51
C ARG A 209 2.10 -28.16 -0.80
N SER A 210 1.24 -28.41 0.19
CA SER A 210 -0.22 -28.32 0.05
C SER A 210 -0.70 -26.89 -0.27
N ALA A 211 0.02 -25.86 0.12
CA ALA A 211 -0.34 -24.47 -0.17
C ALA A 211 -0.52 -24.20 -1.66
N ARG A 212 0.25 -24.89 -2.54
CA ARG A 212 0.12 -24.77 -4.00
C ARG A 212 -1.24 -25.17 -4.56
N PHE A 213 -1.97 -26.05 -3.86
CA PHE A 213 -3.32 -26.46 -4.25
C PHE A 213 -4.39 -25.57 -3.62
N ILE A 214 -4.09 -24.98 -2.47
CA ILE A 214 -5.02 -24.13 -1.72
C ILE A 214 -5.04 -22.70 -2.34
N TRP A 215 -3.88 -22.17 -2.72
CA TRP A 215 -3.77 -20.80 -3.22
C TRP A 215 -4.65 -20.48 -4.43
N PRO A 216 -4.78 -21.32 -5.48
CA PRO A 216 -5.69 -21.03 -6.59
C PRO A 216 -7.14 -20.85 -6.13
N ILE A 217 -7.58 -21.68 -5.16
CA ILE A 217 -8.94 -21.64 -4.61
C ILE A 217 -9.12 -20.37 -3.77
N VAL A 218 -8.17 -20.05 -2.89
CA VAL A 218 -8.19 -18.86 -2.05
C VAL A 218 -8.16 -17.60 -2.91
N PHE A 219 -7.29 -17.56 -3.91
CA PHE A 219 -7.18 -16.42 -4.81
C PHE A 219 -8.45 -16.23 -5.65
N PHE A 220 -9.07 -17.32 -6.11
CA PHE A 220 -10.38 -17.27 -6.75
C PHE A 220 -11.43 -16.69 -5.80
N ALA A 221 -11.52 -17.19 -4.57
CA ALA A 221 -12.46 -16.72 -3.57
C ALA A 221 -12.24 -15.23 -3.21
N PHE A 222 -11.00 -14.76 -3.13
CA PHE A 222 -10.65 -13.37 -2.88
C PHE A 222 -11.20 -12.41 -3.95
N GLY A 223 -11.25 -12.82 -5.20
CA GLY A 223 -11.79 -11.99 -6.28
C GLY A 223 -13.29 -12.13 -6.51
N ASN A 224 -13.85 -13.33 -6.30
CA ASN A 224 -15.21 -13.65 -6.73
C ASN A 224 -16.22 -13.77 -5.58
N VAL A 225 -15.77 -14.19 -4.40
CA VAL A 225 -16.61 -14.33 -3.20
C VAL A 225 -16.43 -13.13 -2.28
N LEU A 226 -15.18 -12.75 -2.00
CA LEU A 226 -14.85 -11.61 -1.13
C LEU A 226 -14.69 -10.33 -1.98
N ASN A 227 -15.79 -9.88 -2.58
CA ASN A 227 -15.85 -8.64 -3.35
C ASN A 227 -17.03 -7.75 -2.92
N ARG A 228 -17.01 -6.48 -3.28
CA ARG A 228 -18.03 -5.48 -2.88
C ARG A 228 -19.46 -5.81 -3.36
N ARG A 229 -19.62 -6.68 -4.36
CA ARG A 229 -20.93 -7.09 -4.89
C ARG A 229 -21.63 -8.11 -4.00
N THR A 230 -20.86 -8.87 -3.20
CA THR A 230 -21.41 -9.92 -2.34
C THR A 230 -21.64 -9.39 -0.91
N PRO A 231 -22.68 -9.86 -0.19
CA PRO A 231 -22.89 -9.52 1.22
C PRO A 231 -21.69 -9.89 2.10
N MET A 232 -21.07 -11.04 1.84
CA MET A 232 -19.89 -11.51 2.57
C MET A 232 -18.69 -10.59 2.32
N GLY A 233 -18.47 -10.14 1.08
CA GLY A 233 -17.40 -9.23 0.74
C GLY A 233 -17.59 -7.86 1.40
N ARG A 234 -18.80 -7.29 1.39
CA ARG A 234 -19.07 -6.01 2.07
C ARG A 234 -18.79 -6.08 3.58
N ARG A 235 -19.24 -7.13 4.25
CA ARG A 235 -18.95 -7.34 5.68
C ARG A 235 -17.44 -7.49 5.94
N ARG A 236 -16.72 -8.16 5.04
CA ARG A 236 -15.27 -8.36 5.18
C ARG A 236 -14.49 -7.08 4.90
N MET A 237 -14.95 -6.23 4.00
CA MET A 237 -14.36 -4.92 3.71
C MET A 237 -14.26 -4.05 4.97
N GLU A 238 -15.36 -3.94 5.73
CA GLU A 238 -15.39 -3.19 6.98
C GLU A 238 -14.34 -3.69 7.98
N LEU A 239 -14.23 -5.01 8.12
CA LEU A 239 -13.23 -5.60 9.01
C LEU A 239 -11.79 -5.30 8.55
N ILE A 240 -11.51 -5.39 7.24
CA ILE A 240 -10.16 -5.22 6.70
C ILE A 240 -9.72 -3.77 6.73
N ARG A 241 -10.64 -2.83 6.51
CA ARG A 241 -10.34 -1.41 6.53
C ARG A 241 -10.01 -0.89 7.93
N HIS A 242 -10.59 -1.46 8.97
CA HIS A 242 -10.49 -0.93 10.34
C HIS A 242 -9.74 -1.85 11.33
N HIS A 243 -9.29 -3.03 10.89
CA HIS A 243 -8.63 -3.97 11.77
C HIS A 243 -7.39 -4.58 11.12
N GLY A 244 -6.40 -4.92 11.94
CA GLY A 244 -5.23 -5.69 11.51
C GLY A 244 -5.60 -7.08 10.99
N GLY A 245 -4.85 -7.57 10.01
CA GLY A 245 -5.04 -8.88 9.42
C GLY A 245 -4.58 -10.04 10.34
N PRO A 246 -4.98 -11.28 10.06
CA PRO A 246 -4.58 -12.46 10.83
C PRO A 246 -3.09 -12.77 10.66
N LEU A 247 -2.54 -13.60 11.52
CA LEU A 247 -1.23 -14.20 11.32
C LEU A 247 -1.21 -15.04 10.04
N LEU A 248 -0.21 -14.84 9.20
CA LEU A 248 -0.12 -15.46 7.88
C LEU A 248 0.98 -16.53 7.81
N ARG A 249 2.26 -16.13 7.80
CA ARG A 249 3.41 -17.02 7.73
C ARG A 249 3.71 -17.65 9.07
N VAL A 250 3.92 -16.82 10.08
CA VAL A 250 4.14 -17.23 11.46
C VAL A 250 2.80 -17.56 12.11
N LYS A 251 2.74 -18.66 12.84
CA LYS A 251 1.56 -19.14 13.56
C LYS A 251 1.73 -18.94 15.06
N ARG A 252 0.63 -19.00 15.82
CA ARG A 252 0.67 -18.97 17.27
C ARG A 252 1.60 -20.05 17.85
N ALA A 253 1.54 -21.25 17.27
CA ALA A 253 2.41 -22.35 17.67
C ALA A 253 3.90 -22.07 17.41
N ASP A 254 4.22 -21.37 16.31
CA ASP A 254 5.59 -21.00 15.98
C ASP A 254 6.11 -19.94 16.97
N LEU A 255 5.29 -18.94 17.30
CA LEU A 255 5.60 -17.92 18.31
C LEU A 255 5.85 -18.57 19.69
N ALA A 256 4.98 -19.46 20.12
CA ALA A 256 5.13 -20.16 21.39
C ALA A 256 6.38 -21.05 21.41
N ALA A 257 6.68 -21.76 20.33
CA ALA A 257 7.89 -22.58 20.18
C ALA A 257 9.18 -21.75 20.18
N ALA A 258 9.13 -20.51 19.69
CA ALA A 258 10.23 -19.56 19.74
C ALA A 258 10.38 -18.84 21.09
N GLY A 259 9.48 -19.11 22.05
CA GLY A 259 9.52 -18.49 23.39
C GLY A 259 8.94 -17.07 23.45
N VAL A 260 8.17 -16.65 22.44
CA VAL A 260 7.48 -15.36 22.47
C VAL A 260 6.37 -15.37 23.50
N GLU A 261 6.44 -14.46 24.48
CA GLU A 261 5.38 -14.25 25.45
C GLU A 261 4.20 -13.52 24.80
N ARG A 262 3.07 -14.21 24.70
CA ARG A 262 1.87 -13.64 24.05
C ARG A 262 0.91 -13.05 25.06
N VAL A 263 0.71 -11.72 25.04
CA VAL A 263 -0.26 -10.99 25.87
C VAL A 263 -1.38 -10.44 25.00
N VAL A 264 -2.63 -10.82 25.29
CA VAL A 264 -3.79 -10.39 24.49
C VAL A 264 -4.21 -8.95 24.83
N ALA A 265 -3.83 -8.43 26.02
CA ALA A 265 -4.07 -7.05 26.40
C ALA A 265 -3.36 -6.07 25.45
N ARG A 266 -3.99 -4.92 25.20
CA ARG A 266 -3.36 -3.82 24.45
C ARG A 266 -2.39 -3.07 25.37
N THR A 267 -1.36 -2.48 24.78
CA THR A 267 -0.59 -1.43 25.43
C THR A 267 -1.41 -0.14 25.41
N THR A 268 -1.65 0.46 26.58
CA THR A 268 -2.63 1.54 26.76
C THR A 268 -2.07 2.80 27.38
N GLY A 269 -0.81 2.78 27.86
CA GLY A 269 -0.20 3.94 28.49
C GLY A 269 1.20 3.65 29.00
N VAL A 270 1.68 4.54 29.86
CA VAL A 270 3.02 4.51 30.47
C VAL A 270 2.92 4.72 31.99
N ALA A 271 3.72 4.01 32.75
CA ALA A 271 3.91 4.23 34.20
C ALA A 271 5.37 4.05 34.56
N GLY A 272 5.95 5.04 35.25
CA GLY A 272 7.37 5.03 35.58
C GLY A 272 8.30 4.96 34.37
N GLY A 273 7.87 5.47 33.22
CA GLY A 273 8.61 5.40 31.95
C GLY A 273 8.55 4.04 31.24
N GLN A 274 7.77 3.07 31.76
CA GLN A 274 7.60 1.74 31.15
C GLN A 274 6.19 1.55 30.58
N PRO A 275 6.02 0.72 29.51
CA PRO A 275 4.72 0.45 28.93
C PRO A 275 3.76 -0.21 29.91
N VAL A 276 2.48 0.20 29.88
CA VAL A 276 1.39 -0.39 30.66
C VAL A 276 0.41 -1.09 29.72
N LEU A 277 0.06 -2.32 30.06
CA LEU A 277 -0.96 -3.10 29.39
C LEU A 277 -2.36 -2.77 29.90
N GLY A 278 -3.40 -3.07 29.14
CA GLY A 278 -4.78 -2.75 29.48
C GLY A 278 -5.35 -3.49 30.71
N ASP A 279 -4.65 -4.48 31.20
CA ASP A 279 -4.93 -5.17 32.47
C ASP A 279 -4.18 -4.54 33.68
N GLY A 280 -3.43 -3.46 33.44
CA GLY A 280 -2.67 -2.72 34.45
C GLY A 280 -1.23 -3.26 34.69
N GLN A 281 -0.81 -4.31 33.97
CA GLN A 281 0.55 -4.83 34.09
C GLN A 281 1.53 -3.82 33.48
N ILE A 282 2.61 -3.50 34.26
CA ILE A 282 3.76 -2.75 33.74
C ILE A 282 4.75 -3.76 33.16
N VAL A 283 5.24 -3.49 31.96
CA VAL A 283 6.17 -4.38 31.24
C VAL A 283 7.53 -3.71 31.17
N GLU A 284 8.50 -4.25 31.91
CA GLU A 284 9.88 -3.73 31.90
C GLU A 284 10.61 -4.15 30.63
N VAL A 285 10.93 -3.19 29.77
CA VAL A 285 11.58 -3.42 28.49
C VAL A 285 12.65 -2.37 28.18
N THR A 286 13.56 -2.73 27.31
CA THR A 286 14.58 -1.83 26.77
C THR A 286 14.26 -1.39 25.35
N ASN A 287 13.38 -2.10 24.65
CA ASN A 287 13.00 -1.81 23.27
C ASN A 287 11.47 -1.94 23.07
N VAL A 288 10.91 -1.09 22.22
CA VAL A 288 9.52 -1.17 21.77
C VAL A 288 9.47 -1.12 20.25
N VAL A 289 8.80 -2.10 19.63
CA VAL A 289 8.51 -2.09 18.19
C VAL A 289 7.02 -1.91 17.98
N TRP A 290 6.65 -0.76 17.41
CA TRP A 290 5.27 -0.38 17.14
C TRP A 290 4.80 -1.02 15.82
N SER A 291 4.14 -2.17 15.90
CA SER A 291 3.48 -2.83 14.75
C SER A 291 1.99 -2.46 14.69
N THR A 292 1.71 -1.18 14.92
CA THR A 292 0.38 -0.61 15.12
C THR A 292 -0.31 -0.14 13.83
N GLY A 293 0.36 -0.37 12.67
CA GLY A 293 -0.15 -0.01 11.37
C GLY A 293 0.06 1.46 11.01
N PHE A 294 -0.77 1.98 10.12
CA PHE A 294 -0.60 3.30 9.53
C PHE A 294 -1.88 4.11 9.60
N VAL A 295 -1.74 5.42 9.67
CA VAL A 295 -2.85 6.38 9.54
C VAL A 295 -3.03 6.73 8.06
N HIS A 296 -4.29 6.84 7.63
CA HIS A 296 -4.61 7.37 6.31
C HIS A 296 -4.53 8.89 6.33
N ASP A 297 -3.44 9.43 5.82
CA ASP A 297 -3.28 10.87 5.65
C ASP A 297 -3.69 11.27 4.23
N LEU A 298 -4.91 11.74 4.11
CA LEU A 298 -5.48 12.31 2.88
C LEU A 298 -5.65 13.84 2.97
N GLY A 299 -5.10 14.48 4.01
CA GLY A 299 -5.22 15.92 4.25
C GLY A 299 -4.62 16.80 3.16
N TRP A 300 -3.74 16.25 2.32
CA TRP A 300 -3.20 16.92 1.14
C TRP A 300 -4.22 17.03 -0.02
N ILE A 301 -5.29 16.25 0.00
CA ILE A 301 -6.39 16.33 -0.98
C ILE A 301 -7.40 17.37 -0.48
N LYS A 302 -7.43 18.52 -1.11
CA LYS A 302 -8.29 19.66 -0.72
C LYS A 302 -9.67 19.61 -1.38
N LEU A 303 -10.23 18.41 -1.45
CA LEU A 303 -11.55 18.12 -2.01
C LEU A 303 -12.40 17.42 -0.94
N PRO A 304 -13.72 17.62 -0.91
CA PRO A 304 -14.60 16.97 0.07
C PRO A 304 -14.90 15.51 -0.33
N ILE A 305 -13.86 14.69 -0.34
CA ILE A 305 -13.93 13.29 -0.81
C ILE A 305 -13.60 12.26 0.27
N VAL A 306 -13.34 12.70 1.50
CA VAL A 306 -13.05 11.83 2.64
C VAL A 306 -14.31 11.69 3.48
N GLY A 307 -14.70 10.46 3.78
CA GLY A 307 -15.83 10.15 4.64
C GLY A 307 -15.50 10.29 6.13
N ASP A 308 -16.51 10.18 6.98
CA ASP A 308 -16.38 10.26 8.44
C ASP A 308 -15.50 9.14 9.02
N ASP A 309 -15.31 8.05 8.28
CA ASP A 309 -14.45 6.91 8.61
C ASP A 309 -12.97 7.12 8.24
N GLY A 310 -12.63 8.27 7.65
CA GLY A 310 -11.29 8.61 7.17
C GLY A 310 -10.90 7.97 5.84
N TRP A 311 -11.81 7.22 5.21
CA TRP A 311 -11.60 6.63 3.89
C TRP A 311 -12.14 7.53 2.77
N PRO A 312 -11.56 7.45 1.56
CA PRO A 312 -12.13 8.18 0.43
C PRO A 312 -13.50 7.63 0.06
N VAL A 313 -14.44 8.53 -0.19
CA VAL A 313 -15.77 8.20 -0.72
C VAL A 313 -15.62 7.87 -2.20
N GLU A 314 -15.43 6.60 -2.49
CA GLU A 314 -15.24 6.07 -3.82
C GLU A 314 -16.14 4.85 -4.09
N ASN A 315 -16.51 4.64 -5.32
CA ASN A 315 -17.19 3.43 -5.76
C ASN A 315 -16.36 2.71 -6.82
N ARG A 316 -15.72 1.59 -6.43
CA ARG A 316 -14.83 0.81 -7.30
C ARG A 316 -13.78 1.70 -7.98
N SER A 317 -13.03 2.44 -7.20
CA SER A 317 -11.98 3.35 -7.67
C SER A 317 -12.44 4.72 -8.19
N VAL A 318 -13.71 4.94 -8.47
CA VAL A 318 -14.24 6.18 -9.03
C VAL A 318 -14.74 7.09 -7.91
N VAL A 319 -14.31 8.35 -7.90
CA VAL A 319 -14.85 9.40 -7.03
C VAL A 319 -15.96 10.11 -7.79
N GLU A 320 -17.22 9.72 -7.52
CA GLU A 320 -18.38 10.23 -8.28
C GLU A 320 -18.60 11.73 -8.10
N SER A 321 -18.23 12.28 -6.93
CA SER A 321 -18.31 13.72 -6.63
C SER A 321 -17.21 14.57 -7.26
N ALA A 322 -16.16 13.93 -7.82
CA ALA A 322 -15.01 14.60 -8.44
C ALA A 322 -14.65 13.89 -9.76
N PRO A 323 -15.36 14.20 -10.87
CA PRO A 323 -15.15 13.57 -12.17
C PRO A 323 -13.69 13.73 -12.65
N GLY A 324 -13.07 12.62 -13.07
CA GLY A 324 -11.65 12.59 -13.44
C GLY A 324 -10.71 12.23 -12.29
N LEU A 325 -11.23 12.11 -11.06
CA LEU A 325 -10.45 11.66 -9.91
C LEU A 325 -10.72 10.19 -9.60
N TYR A 326 -9.64 9.43 -9.43
CA TYR A 326 -9.68 8.00 -9.19
C TYR A 326 -8.73 7.59 -8.08
N PHE A 327 -9.04 6.47 -7.42
CA PHE A 327 -8.12 5.78 -6.53
C PHE A 327 -7.78 4.40 -7.08
N THR A 328 -6.53 3.93 -6.84
CA THR A 328 -6.14 2.54 -7.08
C THR A 328 -5.13 2.08 -6.03
N GLY A 329 -5.18 0.78 -5.68
CA GLY A 329 -4.28 0.21 -4.68
C GLY A 329 -4.70 0.41 -3.23
N LEU A 330 -5.95 0.81 -2.96
CA LEU A 330 -6.51 0.83 -1.63
C LEU A 330 -6.94 -0.58 -1.18
N SER A 331 -6.91 -0.83 0.12
CA SER A 331 -7.40 -2.09 0.68
C SER A 331 -8.86 -2.33 0.34
N PHE A 332 -9.16 -3.50 -0.19
CA PHE A 332 -10.50 -3.93 -0.57
C PHE A 332 -11.25 -2.95 -1.51
N GLN A 333 -10.56 -2.41 -2.49
CA GLN A 333 -11.14 -1.42 -3.41
C GLN A 333 -12.28 -2.01 -4.26
N SER A 334 -12.07 -3.15 -4.90
CA SER A 334 -13.13 -3.92 -5.53
C SER A 334 -13.35 -5.28 -4.84
N SER A 335 -12.30 -5.86 -4.31
CA SER A 335 -12.28 -7.18 -3.69
C SER A 335 -11.08 -7.34 -2.74
N MET A 336 -11.00 -8.48 -2.06
CA MET A 336 -9.85 -8.84 -1.24
C MET A 336 -8.53 -8.89 -2.04
N ARG A 337 -8.58 -9.08 -3.36
CA ARG A 337 -7.37 -9.06 -4.22
C ARG A 337 -6.76 -7.67 -4.34
N SER A 338 -7.54 -6.60 -4.21
CA SER A 338 -7.08 -5.21 -4.43
C SER A 338 -5.83 -4.83 -3.63
N MET A 339 -5.64 -5.45 -2.48
CA MET A 339 -4.50 -5.20 -1.58
C MET A 339 -3.27 -6.09 -1.87
N LEU A 340 -3.36 -7.03 -2.81
CA LEU A 340 -2.28 -7.93 -3.20
C LEU A 340 -1.52 -7.38 -4.42
N VAL A 341 -0.24 -7.73 -4.55
CA VAL A 341 0.59 -7.27 -5.67
C VAL A 341 -0.06 -7.60 -7.01
N GLY A 342 -0.31 -8.88 -7.28
CA GLY A 342 -0.93 -9.31 -8.55
C GLY A 342 -2.43 -9.00 -8.68
N GLY A 343 -3.06 -8.47 -7.63
CA GLY A 343 -4.46 -8.06 -7.67
C GLY A 343 -4.69 -6.63 -8.15
N ALA A 344 -3.68 -5.78 -8.05
CA ALA A 344 -3.75 -4.35 -8.38
C ALA A 344 -4.14 -4.08 -9.83
N GLY A 345 -3.71 -4.94 -10.77
CA GLY A 345 -3.98 -4.78 -12.20
C GLY A 345 -5.47 -4.79 -12.56
N GLY A 346 -6.31 -5.51 -11.81
CA GLY A 346 -7.74 -5.57 -12.07
C GLY A 346 -8.47 -4.26 -11.79
N ASP A 347 -8.13 -3.58 -10.70
CA ASP A 347 -8.70 -2.28 -10.35
C ASP A 347 -8.17 -1.19 -11.29
N ALA A 348 -6.88 -1.23 -11.63
CA ALA A 348 -6.26 -0.34 -12.61
C ALA A 348 -6.93 -0.43 -13.99
N ALA A 349 -7.18 -1.65 -14.48
CA ALA A 349 -7.90 -1.87 -15.74
C ALA A 349 -9.31 -1.27 -15.71
N TYR A 350 -10.00 -1.39 -14.58
CA TYR A 350 -11.33 -0.81 -14.41
C TYR A 350 -11.30 0.73 -14.45
N VAL A 351 -10.35 1.35 -13.74
CA VAL A 351 -10.13 2.80 -13.74
C VAL A 351 -9.92 3.30 -15.16
N VAL A 352 -8.97 2.71 -15.89
CA VAL A 352 -8.65 3.13 -17.26
C VAL A 352 -9.85 2.95 -18.20
N LYS A 353 -10.57 1.85 -18.09
CA LYS A 353 -11.80 1.64 -18.87
C LYS A 353 -12.87 2.67 -18.56
N HIS A 354 -13.02 3.10 -17.31
CA HIS A 354 -13.95 4.16 -16.92
C HIS A 354 -13.52 5.52 -17.48
N LEU A 355 -12.24 5.86 -17.32
CA LEU A 355 -11.62 7.08 -17.86
C LEU A 355 -11.83 7.19 -19.39
N MET A 356 -11.61 6.08 -20.11
CA MET A 356 -11.80 6.05 -21.58
C MET A 356 -13.24 6.27 -22.03
N ARG A 357 -14.22 5.91 -21.18
CA ARG A 357 -15.65 6.09 -21.50
C ARG A 357 -16.16 7.51 -21.23
N ASN A 358 -15.57 8.18 -20.24
CA ASN A 358 -16.03 9.49 -19.76
C ASN A 358 -15.11 10.62 -20.25
N ARG A 359 -14.73 10.59 -21.53
CA ARG A 359 -13.94 11.68 -22.14
C ARG A 359 -14.70 13.01 -22.01
N PRO A 360 -14.07 14.07 -21.48
CA PRO A 360 -14.61 15.42 -21.62
C PRO A 360 -14.76 15.76 -23.11
N ALA A 361 -15.89 16.36 -23.48
CA ALA A 361 -16.24 16.63 -24.89
C ALA A 361 -15.25 17.54 -25.64
N HIS A 362 -14.33 18.20 -24.95
CA HIS A 362 -13.34 19.10 -25.53
C HIS A 362 -12.15 18.40 -26.24
N GLN A 363 -11.81 17.17 -25.91
CA GLN A 363 -10.68 16.48 -26.55
C GLN A 363 -11.00 15.90 -27.94
N THR A 364 -12.26 15.76 -28.29
CA THR A 364 -12.69 15.25 -29.61
C THR A 364 -12.55 16.28 -30.74
N ARG A 365 -12.31 17.55 -30.43
CA ARG A 365 -12.26 18.62 -31.46
C ARG A 365 -10.86 18.94 -31.97
N SER A 366 -9.78 18.62 -31.25
CA SER A 366 -8.40 18.93 -31.69
C SER A 366 -7.81 17.87 -32.63
N GLU A 367 -8.35 16.64 -32.64
CA GLU A 367 -7.88 15.56 -33.52
C GLU A 367 -8.56 15.58 -34.95
N LEU A 368 -9.53 16.47 -35.17
CA LEU A 368 -10.29 16.54 -36.44
C LEU A 368 -9.93 17.72 -37.33
N THR A 369 -8.81 18.42 -37.08
CA THR A 369 -8.33 19.44 -38.03
C THR A 369 -7.23 18.83 -38.90
N PRO A 370 -7.51 18.42 -40.15
CA PRO A 370 -6.46 18.08 -41.12
C PRO A 370 -5.65 19.35 -41.35
N SER A 371 -4.33 19.27 -41.20
CA SER A 371 -3.43 20.32 -41.69
C SER A 371 -3.59 20.40 -43.20
N VAL A 372 -4.32 21.40 -43.66
CA VAL A 372 -4.30 21.81 -45.06
C VAL A 372 -2.94 22.48 -45.31
N VAL A 373 -1.97 21.68 -45.69
CA VAL A 373 -0.76 22.20 -46.36
C VAL A 373 -1.20 22.62 -47.74
N GLY A 374 -1.35 23.93 -47.91
CA GLY A 374 -1.65 24.53 -49.17
C GLY A 374 -0.55 24.22 -50.19
N ALA A 375 -0.96 23.54 -51.26
CA ALA A 375 -0.26 23.60 -52.50
C ALA A 375 -0.45 25.03 -53.07
N MET A 376 0.63 25.77 -53.20
CA MET A 376 0.72 26.85 -54.16
C MET A 376 1.75 26.44 -55.19
N ALA A 377 1.22 26.12 -56.39
CA ALA A 377 1.95 26.15 -57.61
C ALA A 377 2.31 27.62 -57.95
N ASP A 378 3.52 27.83 -58.34
CA ASP A 378 3.99 28.37 -59.63
C ASP A 378 5.49 28.39 -59.64
#